data_7719abf3c53fee4a429da10ddaea32dc
#
_entry.id   7719abf3c53fee4a429da10ddaea32dc
#
_cell.length_a   1.000
_cell.length_b   1.000
_cell.length_c   1.000
_cell.angle_alpha   90.00
_cell.angle_beta   90.00
_cell.angle_gamma   90.00
#
_symmetry.space_group_name_H-M   'P 1'
#
loop_
_entity.id
_entity.type
_entity.pdbx_description
1 polymer ?
#
loop_
_entity_poly.entity_id
_entity_poly.type
_entity_poly.pdbx_seq_one_letter_code
_entity_poly.pdbx_strand_id
1 'polypeptide(L)'
;NNCVYKNLACSDNRLDGRLATVWIGDEVGALRNSYPLEAMQSSQTTLDEKFGIIISTAYESLDNPMTENVNYAKKVLDKTVEDDTTFALIYEPDDVKQWQTDTSLYQANPLAIEVENVFDNISKKRKKAIEMPSTLTNFKTKHMNIFLDGNELEVYIPLDVLRKGLIEPNSYDWTNKEVYIGVDLAQSDDNTSVAMVTYDRDLEKYVVKSWVFYPVNKEEDKEKREKVPYSRYARMGLCYPCGGNIIDYKFVEEFVLNIEKKMGVKIVSITYDRYNAISSVQKWEDAGYEMIEQKQHSQYLHLGTKNLREIALEERILYEDNKLFEINIQNAILDRDTNINMYINKKKSNGKIDMVDAVINCFCSIEADSVETTSVYEEREGFIFF
;
A
#
# COMPACT_ATOMS: atom_id res chain seq x y z
N ASN A 1 -37.55 39.69 2.99
CA ASN A 1 -36.34 38.84 2.88
C ASN A 1 -36.62 37.73 1.87
N ASN A 2 -36.11 37.89 0.64
CA ASN A 2 -36.20 36.83 -0.37
C ASN A 2 -34.98 35.92 -0.27
N CYS A 3 -35.08 34.85 0.53
CA CYS A 3 -34.08 33.77 0.50
C CYS A 3 -34.44 32.78 -0.63
N VAL A 4 -33.50 32.42 -1.45
CA VAL A 4 -33.66 31.42 -2.51
C VAL A 4 -32.81 30.21 -2.16
N TYR A 5 -33.46 29.06 -2.04
CA TYR A 5 -32.79 27.76 -1.93
C TYR A 5 -32.79 27.10 -3.31
N LYS A 6 -31.63 26.57 -3.72
CA LYS A 6 -31.45 25.93 -5.02
C LYS A 6 -30.58 24.69 -4.92
N ASN A 7 -31.11 23.55 -5.35
CA ASN A 7 -30.31 22.33 -5.55
C ASN A 7 -29.44 22.50 -6.77
N LEU A 8 -28.16 22.13 -6.62
CA LEU A 8 -27.18 22.11 -7.71
C LEU A 8 -26.76 20.67 -7.95
N ALA A 9 -26.76 20.27 -9.22
CA ALA A 9 -26.17 18.99 -9.59
C ALA A 9 -24.64 19.09 -9.50
N CYS A 10 -24.03 18.14 -8.81
CA CYS A 10 -22.57 18.00 -8.73
C CYS A 10 -22.07 17.44 -10.08
N SER A 11 -21.82 18.31 -11.04
CA SER A 11 -21.27 17.94 -12.34
C SER A 11 -20.03 18.78 -12.61
N ASP A 12 -19.01 18.11 -13.19
CA ASP A 12 -17.78 18.76 -13.57
C ASP A 12 -18.03 20.01 -14.41
N ASN A 13 -17.37 21.13 -14.07
CA ASN A 13 -17.38 22.42 -14.78
C ASN A 13 -18.71 23.20 -14.81
N ARG A 14 -19.68 22.94 -13.93
CA ARG A 14 -20.97 23.67 -13.90
C ARG A 14 -21.24 24.47 -12.62
N LEU A 15 -20.32 24.43 -11.67
CA LEU A 15 -20.45 25.10 -10.39
C LEU A 15 -19.77 26.48 -10.34
N ASP A 16 -18.88 26.77 -11.29
CA ASP A 16 -18.21 28.05 -11.37
C ASP A 16 -19.20 29.23 -11.56
N GLY A 17 -18.89 30.35 -10.93
CA GLY A 17 -19.71 31.55 -11.02
C GLY A 17 -21.03 31.50 -10.23
N ARG A 18 -21.21 30.54 -9.32
CA ARG A 18 -22.36 30.44 -8.42
C ARG A 18 -22.11 31.24 -7.15
N LEU A 19 -22.61 32.44 -7.10
CA LEU A 19 -22.48 33.32 -5.95
C LEU A 19 -23.54 32.95 -4.89
N ALA A 20 -23.22 32.09 -3.95
CA ALA A 20 -24.09 31.69 -2.85
C ALA A 20 -23.54 32.19 -1.50
N THR A 21 -24.34 32.86 -0.70
CA THR A 21 -23.97 33.28 0.66
C THR A 21 -23.74 32.07 1.58
N VAL A 22 -24.58 31.04 1.42
CA VAL A 22 -24.45 29.75 2.12
C VAL A 22 -24.51 28.64 1.10
N TRP A 23 -23.62 27.66 1.23
CA TRP A 23 -23.68 26.40 0.49
C TRP A 23 -23.54 25.21 1.41
N ILE A 24 -24.11 24.08 1.00
CA ILE A 24 -24.05 22.82 1.71
C ILE A 24 -23.55 21.75 0.72
N GLY A 25 -22.41 21.17 1.02
CA GLY A 25 -21.89 19.97 0.36
C GLY A 25 -22.34 18.73 1.17
N ASP A 26 -23.30 18.00 0.63
CA ASP A 26 -23.79 16.77 1.24
C ASP A 26 -23.17 15.55 0.59
N GLU A 27 -22.91 14.51 1.36
CA GLU A 27 -22.25 13.26 0.94
C GLU A 27 -20.89 13.49 0.22
N VAL A 28 -20.07 14.40 0.77
CA VAL A 28 -18.79 14.81 0.16
C VAL A 28 -17.83 13.63 -0.03
N GLY A 29 -17.92 12.60 0.80
CA GLY A 29 -17.15 11.36 0.62
C GLY A 29 -17.49 10.58 -0.66
N ALA A 30 -18.62 10.87 -1.32
CA ALA A 30 -18.99 10.27 -2.61
C ALA A 30 -18.39 11.02 -3.82
N LEU A 31 -17.80 12.19 -3.62
CA LEU A 31 -17.23 12.99 -4.70
C LEU A 31 -15.92 12.34 -5.21
N ARG A 32 -15.71 12.43 -6.52
CA ARG A 32 -14.50 11.92 -7.18
C ARG A 32 -13.28 12.83 -7.01
N ASN A 33 -13.52 14.12 -6.80
CA ASN A 33 -12.47 15.13 -6.65
C ASN A 33 -12.99 16.33 -5.83
N SER A 34 -12.10 17.24 -5.43
CA SER A 34 -12.41 18.43 -4.62
C SER A 34 -13.04 19.57 -5.40
N TYR A 35 -13.11 19.50 -6.75
CA TYR A 35 -13.61 20.60 -7.59
C TYR A 35 -14.93 21.20 -7.13
N PRO A 36 -15.98 20.43 -6.75
CA PRO A 36 -17.25 21.03 -6.31
C PRO A 36 -17.11 21.91 -5.07
N LEU A 37 -16.27 21.50 -4.13
CA LEU A 37 -16.02 22.29 -2.91
C LEU A 37 -15.21 23.55 -3.22
N GLU A 38 -14.14 23.40 -4.00
CA GLU A 38 -13.26 24.49 -4.40
C GLU A 38 -14.01 25.56 -5.22
N ALA A 39 -14.86 25.13 -6.16
CA ALA A 39 -15.68 26.04 -6.95
C ALA A 39 -16.65 26.88 -6.09
N MET A 40 -17.30 26.22 -5.12
CA MET A 40 -18.21 26.92 -4.20
C MET A 40 -17.47 27.85 -3.23
N GLN A 41 -16.34 27.45 -2.69
CA GLN A 41 -15.48 28.27 -1.83
C GLN A 41 -14.92 29.48 -2.58
N SER A 42 -14.37 29.25 -3.78
CA SER A 42 -13.80 30.33 -4.61
C SER A 42 -14.84 31.34 -5.03
N SER A 43 -16.07 30.90 -5.31
CA SER A 43 -17.17 31.81 -5.70
C SER A 43 -17.58 32.76 -4.58
N GLN A 44 -17.29 32.44 -3.32
CA GLN A 44 -17.61 33.31 -2.16
C GLN A 44 -16.51 34.33 -1.84
N THR A 45 -15.43 34.39 -2.61
CA THR A 45 -14.27 35.26 -2.29
C THR A 45 -14.63 36.72 -2.13
N THR A 46 -15.62 37.22 -2.87
CA THR A 46 -16.05 38.61 -2.87
C THR A 46 -17.18 38.92 -1.86
N LEU A 47 -17.63 37.92 -1.11
CA LEU A 47 -18.70 38.08 -0.14
C LEU A 47 -18.12 38.39 1.26
N ASP A 48 -18.68 39.38 1.94
CA ASP A 48 -18.33 39.72 3.33
C ASP A 48 -18.86 38.66 4.29
N GLU A 49 -20.11 38.25 4.13
CA GLU A 49 -20.77 37.20 4.90
C GLU A 49 -20.88 35.93 4.04
N LYS A 50 -20.23 34.88 4.47
CA LYS A 50 -20.18 33.62 3.74
C LYS A 50 -20.08 32.44 4.68
N PHE A 51 -20.72 31.33 4.32
CA PHE A 51 -20.71 30.11 5.10
C PHE A 51 -20.76 28.88 4.20
N GLY A 52 -19.89 27.92 4.45
CA GLY A 52 -19.86 26.60 3.79
C GLY A 52 -20.06 25.48 4.80
N ILE A 53 -20.92 24.52 4.50
CA ILE A 53 -21.18 23.35 5.32
C ILE A 53 -20.78 22.11 4.53
N ILE A 54 -20.01 21.23 5.13
CA ILE A 54 -19.63 19.92 4.58
C ILE A 54 -20.22 18.85 5.49
N ILE A 55 -20.99 17.94 4.91
CA ILE A 55 -21.62 16.81 5.64
C ILE A 55 -21.30 15.53 4.89
N SER A 56 -20.88 14.49 5.60
CA SER A 56 -20.66 13.15 5.03
C SER A 56 -20.56 12.09 6.11
N THR A 57 -20.83 10.86 5.74
CA THR A 57 -20.36 9.68 6.44
C THR A 57 -18.98 9.28 5.92
N ALA A 58 -18.33 8.33 6.58
CA ALA A 58 -17.11 7.71 6.06
C ALA A 58 -17.40 6.87 4.80
N TYR A 59 -16.38 6.68 3.97
CA TYR A 59 -16.43 5.89 2.74
C TYR A 59 -15.30 4.85 2.73
N GLU A 60 -15.42 3.86 1.85
CA GLU A 60 -14.48 2.74 1.75
C GLU A 60 -13.11 3.15 1.19
N SER A 61 -13.09 4.17 0.32
CA SER A 61 -11.85 4.73 -0.21
C SER A 61 -11.44 5.96 0.57
N LEU A 62 -10.16 6.06 0.89
CA LEU A 62 -9.57 7.29 1.44
C LEU A 62 -9.29 8.33 0.36
N ASP A 63 -9.27 7.94 -0.90
CA ASP A 63 -9.09 8.85 -2.03
C ASP A 63 -10.41 9.55 -2.36
N ASN A 64 -10.80 10.43 -1.45
CA ASN A 64 -11.97 11.29 -1.60
C ASN A 64 -11.79 12.62 -0.82
N PRO A 65 -12.47 13.69 -1.22
CA PRO A 65 -12.31 15.02 -0.59
C PRO A 65 -12.67 15.06 0.89
N MET A 66 -13.56 14.19 1.38
CA MET A 66 -13.95 14.18 2.79
C MET A 66 -12.81 13.69 3.68
N THR A 67 -11.99 12.78 3.23
CA THR A 67 -10.83 12.28 3.99
C THR A 67 -9.85 13.41 4.32
N GLU A 68 -9.54 14.26 3.35
CA GLU A 68 -8.66 15.43 3.57
C GLU A 68 -9.29 16.42 4.53
N ASN A 69 -10.59 16.70 4.37
CA ASN A 69 -11.32 17.61 5.25
C ASN A 69 -11.37 17.09 6.70
N VAL A 70 -11.61 15.79 6.92
CA VAL A 70 -11.60 15.19 8.26
C VAL A 70 -10.20 15.23 8.88
N ASN A 71 -9.15 14.92 8.11
CA ASN A 71 -7.77 15.00 8.60
C ASN A 71 -7.39 16.44 9.00
N TYR A 72 -7.83 17.43 8.23
CA TYR A 72 -7.65 18.83 8.57
C TYR A 72 -8.44 19.21 9.84
N ALA A 73 -9.72 18.83 9.89
CA ALA A 73 -10.58 19.07 11.03
C ALA A 73 -10.02 18.47 12.33
N LYS A 74 -9.47 17.26 12.29
CA LYS A 74 -8.79 16.64 13.45
C LYS A 74 -7.60 17.47 13.92
N LYS A 75 -6.79 18.01 13.01
CA LYS A 75 -5.66 18.89 13.36
C LYS A 75 -6.10 20.21 14.01
N VAL A 76 -7.28 20.72 13.63
CA VAL A 76 -7.87 21.91 14.27
C VAL A 76 -8.41 21.55 15.66
N LEU A 77 -9.11 20.41 15.80
CA LEU A 77 -9.67 19.96 17.08
C LEU A 77 -8.59 19.64 18.12
N ASP A 78 -7.49 19.04 17.73
CA ASP A 78 -6.35 18.74 18.62
C ASP A 78 -5.33 19.89 18.75
N LYS A 79 -5.66 21.07 18.16
CA LYS A 79 -4.88 22.31 18.20
C LYS A 79 -3.48 22.20 17.56
N THR A 80 -3.27 21.24 16.69
CA THR A 80 -2.06 21.16 15.86
C THR A 80 -2.05 22.28 14.82
N VAL A 81 -3.23 22.73 14.40
CA VAL A 81 -3.44 23.88 13.51
C VAL A 81 -4.39 24.85 14.19
N GLU A 82 -4.01 26.13 14.25
CA GLU A 82 -4.88 27.22 14.70
C GLU A 82 -5.72 27.72 13.51
N ASP A 83 -7.02 27.53 13.57
CA ASP A 83 -7.97 28.02 12.56
C ASP A 83 -9.32 28.38 13.22
N ASP A 84 -9.51 29.65 13.47
CA ASP A 84 -10.74 30.19 14.09
C ASP A 84 -11.94 30.24 13.12
N THR A 85 -11.73 29.95 11.85
CA THR A 85 -12.76 29.97 10.80
C THR A 85 -13.37 28.61 10.55
N THR A 86 -12.79 27.56 11.06
CA THR A 86 -13.27 26.18 10.89
C THR A 86 -13.90 25.65 12.16
N PHE A 87 -15.19 25.32 12.07
CA PHE A 87 -15.88 24.52 13.08
C PHE A 87 -15.99 23.08 12.62
N ALA A 88 -15.61 22.12 13.46
CA ALA A 88 -15.68 20.71 13.16
C ALA A 88 -16.40 19.92 14.24
N LEU A 89 -17.23 18.96 13.83
CA LEU A 89 -17.91 18.00 14.68
C LEU A 89 -17.78 16.61 14.06
N ILE A 90 -17.07 15.70 14.73
CA ILE A 90 -16.78 14.36 14.23
C ILE A 90 -17.32 13.35 15.22
N TYR A 91 -18.17 12.44 14.73
CA TYR A 91 -18.72 11.33 15.49
C TYR A 91 -18.12 10.02 14.98
N GLU A 92 -17.13 9.51 15.70
CA GLU A 92 -16.45 8.25 15.40
C GLU A 92 -16.08 7.54 16.73
N PRO A 93 -15.80 6.23 16.75
CA PRO A 93 -15.25 5.57 17.93
C PRO A 93 -13.86 6.11 18.27
N ASP A 94 -13.58 6.32 19.57
CA ASP A 94 -12.24 6.70 20.05
C ASP A 94 -11.20 5.60 19.76
N ASP A 95 -11.60 4.33 19.83
CA ASP A 95 -10.80 3.18 19.42
C ASP A 95 -11.55 2.38 18.36
N VAL A 96 -11.09 2.51 17.12
CA VAL A 96 -11.67 1.81 15.96
C VAL A 96 -11.60 0.28 16.08
N LYS A 97 -10.64 -0.26 16.87
CA LYS A 97 -10.52 -1.70 17.10
C LYS A 97 -11.68 -2.23 17.98
N GLN A 98 -12.26 -1.38 18.80
CA GLN A 98 -13.39 -1.72 19.67
C GLN A 98 -14.76 -1.40 19.06
N TRP A 99 -14.87 -1.30 17.73
CA TRP A 99 -16.11 -0.95 17.03
C TRP A 99 -17.33 -1.83 17.36
N GLN A 100 -17.08 -3.02 17.93
CA GLN A 100 -18.12 -3.99 18.31
C GLN A 100 -18.81 -3.64 19.65
N THR A 101 -18.28 -2.70 20.40
CA THR A 101 -18.81 -2.34 21.73
C THR A 101 -19.97 -1.36 21.65
N ASP A 102 -20.82 -1.34 22.67
CA ASP A 102 -21.91 -0.37 22.75
C ASP A 102 -21.37 1.05 22.95
N THR A 103 -20.26 1.22 23.67
CA THR A 103 -19.59 2.49 23.84
C THR A 103 -19.22 3.12 22.48
N SER A 104 -18.56 2.34 21.64
CA SER A 104 -18.19 2.80 20.29
C SER A 104 -19.40 3.11 19.44
N LEU A 105 -20.51 2.36 19.59
CA LEU A 105 -21.77 2.62 18.89
C LEU A 105 -22.36 3.99 19.29
N TYR A 106 -22.36 4.29 20.59
CA TYR A 106 -22.84 5.58 21.10
C TYR A 106 -21.95 6.75 20.66
N GLN A 107 -20.63 6.55 20.64
CA GLN A 107 -19.69 7.58 20.17
C GLN A 107 -19.93 7.96 18.71
N ALA A 108 -20.14 6.95 17.86
CA ALA A 108 -20.43 7.16 16.44
C ALA A 108 -21.88 7.62 16.18
N ASN A 109 -22.81 7.32 17.10
CA ASN A 109 -24.26 7.58 16.94
C ASN A 109 -24.85 8.15 18.24
N PRO A 110 -24.59 9.39 18.61
CA PRO A 110 -25.06 9.95 19.87
C PRO A 110 -26.59 9.96 20.00
N LEU A 111 -27.34 10.01 18.90
CA LEU A 111 -28.79 9.89 18.91
C LEU A 111 -29.28 8.55 19.49
N ALA A 112 -28.46 7.50 19.42
CA ALA A 112 -28.78 6.20 19.99
C ALA A 112 -28.83 6.22 21.54
N ILE A 113 -28.27 7.23 22.18
CA ILE A 113 -28.35 7.42 23.63
C ILE A 113 -29.77 7.81 24.03
N GLU A 114 -30.41 8.68 23.24
CA GLU A 114 -31.73 9.23 23.55
C GLU A 114 -32.89 8.43 22.93
N VAL A 115 -32.61 7.67 21.86
CA VAL A 115 -33.62 6.99 21.07
C VAL A 115 -33.32 5.48 20.98
N GLU A 116 -33.95 4.70 21.87
CA GLU A 116 -33.78 3.25 21.97
C GLU A 116 -33.93 2.52 20.65
N ASN A 117 -34.92 2.91 19.84
CA ASN A 117 -35.14 2.29 18.52
C ASN A 117 -33.95 2.48 17.55
N VAL A 118 -33.21 3.60 17.66
CA VAL A 118 -32.00 3.82 16.88
C VAL A 118 -30.91 2.86 17.32
N PHE A 119 -30.70 2.72 18.64
CA PHE A 119 -29.75 1.77 19.20
C PHE A 119 -30.05 0.33 18.76
N ASP A 120 -31.30 -0.10 18.90
CA ASP A 120 -31.73 -1.46 18.53
C ASP A 120 -31.49 -1.75 17.04
N ASN A 121 -31.81 -0.81 16.17
CA ASN A 121 -31.62 -0.99 14.74
C ASN A 121 -30.15 -1.09 14.37
N ILE A 122 -29.29 -0.23 14.92
CA ILE A 122 -27.85 -0.27 14.65
C ILE A 122 -27.24 -1.53 15.27
N SER A 123 -27.65 -1.95 16.45
CA SER A 123 -27.19 -3.16 17.12
C SER A 123 -27.53 -4.43 16.32
N LYS A 124 -28.73 -4.50 15.71
CA LYS A 124 -29.10 -5.60 14.81
C LYS A 124 -28.20 -5.65 13.57
N LYS A 125 -27.90 -4.49 12.98
CA LYS A 125 -26.97 -4.37 11.84
C LYS A 125 -25.55 -4.76 12.25
N ARG A 126 -25.08 -4.38 13.45
CA ARG A 126 -23.79 -4.77 14.00
C ARG A 126 -23.66 -6.29 14.13
N LYS A 127 -24.65 -6.95 14.72
CA LYS A 127 -24.69 -8.42 14.82
C LYS A 127 -24.60 -9.07 13.44
N LYS A 128 -25.36 -8.55 12.47
CA LYS A 128 -25.29 -9.05 11.10
C LYS A 128 -23.88 -8.84 10.48
N ALA A 129 -23.25 -7.70 10.72
CA ALA A 129 -21.92 -7.41 10.19
C ALA A 129 -20.82 -8.30 10.80
N ILE A 130 -20.99 -8.76 12.05
CA ILE A 130 -20.10 -9.72 12.69
C ILE A 130 -20.22 -11.10 12.03
N GLU A 131 -21.44 -11.55 11.76
CA GLU A 131 -21.71 -12.89 11.20
C GLU A 131 -21.55 -12.94 9.67
N MET A 132 -21.65 -11.80 8.99
CA MET A 132 -21.66 -11.71 7.53
C MET A 132 -20.62 -10.69 7.02
N PRO A 133 -19.37 -11.13 6.75
CA PRO A 133 -18.26 -10.24 6.38
C PRO A 133 -18.56 -9.30 5.20
N SER A 134 -19.37 -9.71 4.24
CA SER A 134 -19.77 -8.85 3.09
C SER A 134 -20.56 -7.60 3.48
N THR A 135 -21.10 -7.51 4.70
CA THR A 135 -21.83 -6.34 5.20
C THR A 135 -20.98 -5.48 6.15
N LEU A 136 -19.80 -5.97 6.54
CA LEU A 136 -18.94 -5.35 7.54
C LEU A 136 -18.47 -3.96 7.11
N THR A 137 -17.97 -3.83 5.88
CA THR A 137 -17.47 -2.58 5.30
C THR A 137 -18.54 -1.49 5.34
N ASN A 138 -19.74 -1.81 4.85
CA ASN A 138 -20.88 -0.88 4.89
C ASN A 138 -21.27 -0.49 6.32
N PHE A 139 -21.28 -1.44 7.25
CA PHE A 139 -21.59 -1.14 8.66
C PHE A 139 -20.56 -0.20 9.28
N LYS A 140 -19.29 -0.48 9.12
CA LYS A 140 -18.22 0.33 9.67
C LYS A 140 -18.22 1.77 9.11
N THR A 141 -18.37 1.92 7.79
CA THR A 141 -18.36 3.25 7.16
C THR A 141 -19.63 4.03 7.44
N LYS A 142 -20.81 3.44 7.25
CA LYS A 142 -22.09 4.17 7.29
C LYS A 142 -22.71 4.28 8.68
N HIS A 143 -22.37 3.38 9.60
CA HIS A 143 -22.94 3.37 10.94
C HIS A 143 -21.91 3.66 12.05
N MET A 144 -20.64 3.43 11.80
CA MET A 144 -19.60 3.72 12.80
C MET A 144 -18.72 4.90 12.41
N ASN A 145 -18.92 5.50 11.22
CA ASN A 145 -18.08 6.57 10.66
C ASN A 145 -16.58 6.26 10.68
N ILE A 146 -16.24 4.97 10.64
CA ILE A 146 -14.87 4.53 10.53
C ILE A 146 -14.47 4.71 9.07
N PHE A 147 -13.56 5.65 8.85
CA PHE A 147 -12.85 5.71 7.58
C PHE A 147 -12.02 4.43 7.50
N LEU A 148 -12.49 3.52 6.69
CA LEU A 148 -11.67 2.38 6.37
C LEU A 148 -10.54 2.96 5.53
N ASP A 149 -9.33 2.93 6.10
CA ASP A 149 -8.18 2.80 5.25
C ASP A 149 -8.60 1.73 4.26
N GLY A 150 -8.68 2.02 2.95
CA GLY A 150 -8.98 1.01 1.95
C GLY A 150 -8.28 -0.33 2.19
N ASN A 151 -7.66 -0.45 3.32
CA ASN A 151 -6.69 -1.33 3.94
C ASN A 151 -7.07 -2.00 5.24
N GLU A 152 -8.27 -1.86 5.76
CA GLU A 152 -8.86 -3.06 6.34
C GLU A 152 -9.16 -4.09 5.22
N LEU A 153 -9.04 -3.69 3.96
CA LEU A 153 -8.67 -4.51 2.85
C LEU A 153 -7.21 -4.96 3.08
N GLU A 154 -7.04 -5.93 3.94
CA GLU A 154 -5.82 -6.68 4.22
C GLU A 154 -4.50 -5.90 4.02
N VAL A 155 -4.05 -5.25 5.09
CA VAL A 155 -2.62 -4.94 5.24
C VAL A 155 -1.85 -6.17 4.81
N TYR A 156 -1.00 -6.03 3.82
CA TYR A 156 -0.30 -7.18 3.26
C TYR A 156 0.49 -7.92 4.35
N ILE A 157 1.38 -7.22 5.03
CA ILE A 157 2.12 -7.72 6.19
C ILE A 157 2.10 -6.63 7.27
N PRO A 158 1.53 -6.88 8.46
CA PRO A 158 1.57 -5.93 9.57
C PRO A 158 3.02 -5.59 9.94
N LEU A 159 3.32 -4.30 10.12
CA LEU A 159 4.69 -3.85 10.37
C LEU A 159 5.26 -4.37 11.69
N ASP A 160 4.44 -4.54 12.70
CA ASP A 160 4.83 -5.11 13.99
C ASP A 160 5.25 -6.59 13.85
N VAL A 161 4.61 -7.32 12.95
CA VAL A 161 4.98 -8.70 12.60
C VAL A 161 6.30 -8.72 11.82
N LEU A 162 6.41 -7.89 10.76
CA LEU A 162 7.64 -7.81 9.96
C LEU A 162 8.86 -7.48 10.83
N ARG A 163 8.72 -6.53 11.77
CA ARG A 163 9.80 -6.08 12.66
C ARG A 163 10.33 -7.13 13.61
N LYS A 164 9.64 -8.22 13.82
CA LYS A 164 10.19 -9.36 14.59
C LYS A 164 11.35 -10.04 13.88
N GLY A 165 11.42 -9.87 12.56
CA GLY A 165 12.54 -10.33 11.74
C GLY A 165 13.60 -9.29 11.44
N LEU A 166 13.56 -8.13 12.09
CA LEU A 166 14.56 -7.07 11.92
C LEU A 166 15.90 -7.50 12.50
N ILE A 167 16.96 -7.39 11.71
CA ILE A 167 18.34 -7.60 12.14
C ILE A 167 19.20 -6.35 11.88
N GLU A 168 20.30 -6.24 12.60
CA GLU A 168 21.24 -5.12 12.45
C GLU A 168 21.86 -5.10 11.03
N PRO A 169 22.15 -3.93 10.47
CA PRO A 169 22.80 -3.82 9.16
C PRO A 169 24.12 -4.58 9.11
N ASN A 170 24.32 -5.35 8.05
CA ASN A 170 25.51 -6.19 7.82
C ASN A 170 25.78 -7.23 8.91
N SER A 171 24.78 -7.64 9.68
CA SER A 171 24.93 -8.70 10.70
C SER A 171 24.78 -10.11 10.13
N TYR A 172 24.16 -10.26 8.97
CA TYR A 172 23.98 -11.54 8.30
C TYR A 172 25.13 -11.84 7.34
N ASP A 173 25.71 -13.03 7.45
CA ASP A 173 26.77 -13.50 6.54
C ASP A 173 26.18 -14.12 5.27
N TRP A 174 26.27 -13.39 4.18
CA TRP A 174 25.81 -13.81 2.86
C TRP A 174 26.78 -14.74 2.13
N THR A 175 27.99 -14.92 2.63
CA THR A 175 29.06 -15.66 1.94
C THR A 175 28.65 -17.09 1.61
N ASN A 176 28.83 -17.49 0.36
CA ASN A 176 28.49 -18.81 -0.20
C ASN A 176 26.99 -19.19 -0.14
N LYS A 177 26.09 -18.21 0.11
CA LYS A 177 24.65 -18.48 0.05
C LYS A 177 24.18 -18.49 -1.41
N GLU A 178 23.28 -19.40 -1.76
CA GLU A 178 22.51 -19.36 -3.00
C GLU A 178 21.36 -18.36 -2.85
N VAL A 179 21.22 -17.46 -3.82
CA VAL A 179 20.26 -16.35 -3.75
C VAL A 179 19.43 -16.25 -5.02
N TYR A 180 18.20 -15.84 -4.84
CA TYR A 180 17.26 -15.49 -5.91
C TYR A 180 17.17 -13.97 -6.00
N ILE A 181 17.28 -13.44 -7.21
CA ILE A 181 17.18 -12.00 -7.48
C ILE A 181 15.81 -11.72 -8.09
N GLY A 182 15.14 -10.72 -7.56
CA GLY A 182 13.93 -10.15 -8.15
C GLY A 182 14.15 -8.71 -8.58
N VAL A 183 13.66 -8.34 -9.75
CA VAL A 183 13.83 -6.99 -10.30
C VAL A 183 12.45 -6.44 -10.70
N ASP A 184 12.17 -5.19 -10.31
CA ASP A 184 11.06 -4.38 -10.80
C ASP A 184 11.62 -3.12 -11.47
N LEU A 185 11.57 -3.06 -12.81
CA LEU A 185 12.14 -1.99 -13.62
C LEU A 185 11.08 -0.96 -14.01
N ALA A 186 11.19 0.25 -13.50
CA ALA A 186 10.27 1.35 -13.80
C ALA A 186 10.71 2.21 -15.00
N GLN A 187 9.74 2.82 -15.72
CA GLN A 187 10.03 3.58 -16.94
C GLN A 187 10.60 4.98 -16.75
N SER A 188 10.05 5.84 -15.92
CA SER A 188 10.49 7.24 -15.92
C SER A 188 10.38 7.97 -14.59
N ASP A 189 9.29 7.81 -13.87
CA ASP A 189 8.99 8.54 -12.63
C ASP A 189 8.94 7.63 -11.41
N ASP A 190 8.95 6.34 -11.63
CA ASP A 190 8.91 5.31 -10.61
C ASP A 190 10.32 4.92 -10.13
N ASN A 191 10.37 4.21 -9.02
CA ASN A 191 11.60 3.60 -8.55
C ASN A 191 11.83 2.28 -9.28
N THR A 192 13.07 1.98 -9.58
CA THR A 192 13.48 0.61 -9.89
C THR A 192 13.94 -0.05 -8.60
N SER A 193 13.56 -1.30 -8.40
CA SER A 193 13.96 -2.07 -7.23
C SER A 193 14.64 -3.37 -7.62
N VAL A 194 15.65 -3.75 -6.83
CA VAL A 194 16.31 -5.05 -6.87
C VAL A 194 16.18 -5.66 -5.50
N ALA A 195 15.77 -6.91 -5.42
CA ALA A 195 15.71 -7.69 -4.20
C ALA A 195 16.56 -8.95 -4.32
N MET A 196 17.03 -9.44 -3.19
CA MET A 196 17.78 -10.67 -3.05
C MET A 196 17.24 -11.46 -1.88
N VAL A 197 16.94 -12.74 -2.09
CA VAL A 197 16.39 -13.63 -1.07
C VAL A 197 17.18 -14.92 -1.04
N THR A 198 17.47 -15.42 0.16
CA THR A 198 18.00 -16.76 0.40
C THR A 198 17.20 -17.47 1.47
N TYR A 199 17.14 -18.79 1.41
CA TYR A 199 16.69 -19.61 2.53
C TYR A 199 17.89 -20.10 3.33
N ASP A 200 17.99 -19.68 4.57
CA ASP A 200 19.02 -20.14 5.48
C ASP A 200 18.54 -21.39 6.22
N ARG A 201 19.16 -22.54 5.90
CA ARG A 201 18.77 -23.85 6.47
C ARG A 201 19.08 -23.96 7.96
N ASP A 202 20.14 -23.29 8.43
CA ASP A 202 20.55 -23.37 9.83
C ASP A 202 19.61 -22.55 10.73
N LEU A 203 19.11 -21.44 10.20
CA LEU A 203 18.15 -20.58 10.88
C LEU A 203 16.68 -20.98 10.61
N GLU A 204 16.44 -21.81 9.60
CA GLU A 204 15.11 -22.15 9.06
C GLU A 204 14.29 -20.89 8.67
N LYS A 205 14.98 -19.87 8.16
CA LYS A 205 14.39 -18.56 7.81
C LYS A 205 14.81 -18.09 6.43
N TYR A 206 13.94 -17.29 5.83
CA TYR A 206 14.27 -16.53 4.63
C TYR A 206 14.91 -15.20 5.00
N VAL A 207 16.02 -14.87 4.37
CA VAL A 207 16.72 -13.60 4.57
C VAL A 207 16.55 -12.74 3.33
N VAL A 208 16.06 -11.52 3.54
CA VAL A 208 15.70 -10.58 2.47
C VAL A 208 16.60 -9.36 2.54
N LYS A 209 17.12 -8.95 1.39
CA LYS A 209 17.80 -7.66 1.19
C LYS A 209 17.26 -7.01 -0.07
N SER A 210 16.98 -5.70 -0.03
CA SER A 210 16.43 -4.99 -1.19
C SER A 210 17.00 -3.59 -1.31
N TRP A 211 17.06 -3.09 -2.54
CA TRP A 211 17.62 -1.80 -2.91
C TRP A 211 16.70 -1.07 -3.87
N VAL A 212 16.75 0.26 -3.82
CA VAL A 212 15.99 1.16 -4.67
C VAL A 212 16.93 2.04 -5.47
N PHE A 213 16.57 2.27 -6.72
CA PHE A 213 17.23 3.19 -7.64
C PHE A 213 16.22 4.24 -8.11
N TYR A 214 16.64 5.51 -8.14
CA TYR A 214 15.76 6.61 -8.51
C TYR A 214 16.50 7.70 -9.30
N PRO A 215 15.80 8.47 -10.18
CA PRO A 215 16.40 9.53 -10.96
C PRO A 215 16.87 10.70 -10.07
N VAL A 216 18.12 11.08 -10.13
CA VAL A 216 18.72 12.09 -9.23
C VAL A 216 18.06 13.46 -9.36
N ASN A 217 17.70 13.90 -10.57
CA ASN A 217 17.10 15.22 -10.80
C ASN A 217 15.66 15.34 -10.26
N LYS A 218 15.06 14.24 -9.87
CA LYS A 218 13.68 14.18 -9.31
C LYS A 218 13.66 14.00 -7.80
N GLU A 219 14.80 13.94 -7.13
CA GLU A 219 14.91 13.66 -5.70
C GLU A 219 14.06 14.60 -4.84
N GLU A 220 14.20 15.91 -5.01
CA GLU A 220 13.44 16.88 -4.20
C GLU A 220 11.92 16.79 -4.44
N ASP A 221 11.49 16.61 -5.68
CA ASP A 221 10.08 16.50 -6.02
C ASP A 221 9.49 15.18 -5.48
N LYS A 222 10.26 14.09 -5.52
CA LYS A 222 9.89 12.80 -4.94
C LYS A 222 9.79 12.90 -3.41
N GLU A 223 10.76 13.51 -2.74
CA GLU A 223 10.73 13.70 -1.29
C GLU A 223 9.49 14.47 -0.83
N LYS A 224 9.13 15.53 -1.56
CA LYS A 224 7.91 16.33 -1.27
C LYS A 224 6.62 15.54 -1.51
N ARG A 225 6.54 14.83 -2.64
CA ARG A 225 5.34 14.07 -3.04
C ARG A 225 5.13 12.82 -2.19
N GLU A 226 6.19 12.04 -1.99
CA GLU A 226 6.13 10.74 -1.34
C GLU A 226 6.37 10.81 0.17
N LYS A 227 6.84 11.98 0.66
CA LYS A 227 7.21 12.24 2.08
C LYS A 227 8.28 11.25 2.60
N VAL A 228 9.16 10.82 1.70
CA VAL A 228 10.27 9.90 1.96
C VAL A 228 11.57 10.66 1.80
N PRO A 229 12.47 10.73 2.80
CA PRO A 229 13.73 11.45 2.74
C PRO A 229 14.79 10.67 1.96
N TYR A 230 14.67 10.62 0.62
CA TYR A 230 15.54 9.85 -0.27
C TYR A 230 17.01 10.23 -0.12
N SER A 231 17.33 11.53 -0.06
CA SER A 231 18.68 12.03 0.16
C SER A 231 19.33 11.52 1.44
N ARG A 232 18.55 11.40 2.52
CA ARG A 232 19.02 10.79 3.79
C ARG A 232 19.26 9.30 3.63
N TYR A 233 18.33 8.58 3.01
CA TYR A 233 18.43 7.14 2.83
C TYR A 233 19.52 6.74 1.84
N ALA A 234 19.80 7.58 0.83
CA ALA A 234 20.94 7.38 -0.06
C ALA A 234 22.29 7.45 0.68
N ARG A 235 22.43 8.39 1.63
CA ARG A 235 23.62 8.46 2.48
C ARG A 235 23.79 7.26 3.41
N MET A 236 22.68 6.59 3.75
CA MET A 236 22.69 5.36 4.54
C MET A 236 22.87 4.09 3.68
N GLY A 237 22.96 4.22 2.35
CA GLY A 237 23.11 3.10 1.43
C GLY A 237 21.84 2.26 1.21
N LEU A 238 20.66 2.81 1.55
CA LEU A 238 19.37 2.12 1.40
C LEU A 238 18.75 2.35 0.02
N CYS A 239 19.17 3.38 -0.70
CA CYS A 239 18.77 3.66 -2.07
C CYS A 239 19.91 4.34 -2.83
N TYR A 240 19.83 4.34 -4.17
CA TYR A 240 20.87 4.82 -5.05
C TYR A 240 20.31 5.83 -6.07
N PRO A 241 20.72 7.11 -6.01
CA PRO A 241 20.46 8.04 -7.08
C PRO A 241 21.23 7.61 -8.33
N CYS A 242 20.54 7.45 -9.46
CA CYS A 242 21.18 7.06 -10.71
C CYS A 242 20.50 7.70 -11.93
N GLY A 243 21.29 8.01 -12.95
CA GLY A 243 20.82 8.74 -14.12
C GLY A 243 20.49 10.21 -13.82
N GLY A 244 19.79 10.86 -14.73
CA GLY A 244 19.35 12.25 -14.61
C GLY A 244 17.87 12.37 -14.33
N ASN A 245 17.08 12.65 -15.38
CA ASN A 245 15.60 12.70 -15.31
C ASN A 245 14.94 11.32 -15.39
N ILE A 246 15.68 10.32 -15.84
CA ILE A 246 15.26 8.91 -15.93
C ILE A 246 16.35 8.05 -15.29
N ILE A 247 15.97 6.84 -14.89
CA ILE A 247 16.88 5.85 -14.32
C ILE A 247 17.91 5.42 -15.35
N ASP A 248 19.18 5.37 -14.95
CA ASP A 248 20.24 4.77 -15.76
C ASP A 248 20.26 3.25 -15.56
N TYR A 249 19.65 2.52 -16.50
CA TYR A 249 19.61 1.07 -16.45
C TYR A 249 20.98 0.40 -16.46
N LYS A 250 22.01 1.03 -17.08
CA LYS A 250 23.37 0.49 -17.04
C LYS A 250 23.89 0.39 -15.62
N PHE A 251 23.56 1.39 -14.80
CA PHE A 251 23.94 1.36 -13.39
C PHE A 251 23.29 0.20 -12.66
N VAL A 252 22.01 -0.04 -12.90
CA VAL A 252 21.26 -1.17 -12.30
C VAL A 252 21.78 -2.51 -12.80
N GLU A 253 22.05 -2.63 -14.09
CA GLU A 253 22.63 -3.81 -14.72
C GLU A 253 23.99 -4.16 -14.11
N GLU A 254 24.89 -3.18 -13.99
CA GLU A 254 26.20 -3.35 -13.36
C GLU A 254 26.09 -3.65 -11.86
N PHE A 255 25.09 -3.08 -11.19
CA PHE A 255 24.83 -3.39 -9.78
C PHE A 255 24.51 -4.88 -9.60
N VAL A 256 23.58 -5.42 -10.41
CA VAL A 256 23.20 -6.85 -10.37
C VAL A 256 24.37 -7.76 -10.71
N LEU A 257 25.12 -7.45 -11.78
CA LEU A 257 26.31 -8.21 -12.19
C LEU A 257 27.42 -8.25 -11.12
N ASN A 258 27.44 -7.25 -10.23
CA ASN A 258 28.44 -7.16 -9.17
C ASN A 258 27.98 -7.75 -7.83
N ILE A 259 26.72 -8.20 -7.68
CA ILE A 259 26.19 -8.74 -6.42
C ILE A 259 26.99 -9.93 -5.94
N GLU A 260 27.26 -10.92 -6.81
CA GLU A 260 28.01 -12.12 -6.44
C GLU A 260 29.41 -11.76 -5.91
N LYS A 261 30.13 -10.90 -6.63
CA LYS A 261 31.47 -10.48 -6.24
C LYS A 261 31.51 -9.67 -4.94
N LYS A 262 30.53 -8.79 -4.75
CA LYS A 262 30.49 -7.89 -3.58
C LYS A 262 30.04 -8.59 -2.31
N MET A 263 29.13 -9.54 -2.44
CA MET A 263 28.49 -10.20 -1.30
C MET A 263 28.94 -11.64 -1.10
N GLY A 264 29.70 -12.20 -2.05
CA GLY A 264 30.18 -13.58 -1.98
C GLY A 264 29.07 -14.61 -2.15
N VAL A 265 27.96 -14.26 -2.77
CA VAL A 265 26.80 -15.13 -3.03
C VAL A 265 26.89 -15.79 -4.39
N LYS A 266 26.03 -16.79 -4.62
CA LYS A 266 25.80 -17.41 -5.93
C LYS A 266 24.36 -17.12 -6.34
N ILE A 267 24.16 -16.44 -7.46
CA ILE A 267 22.83 -16.16 -8.01
C ILE A 267 22.32 -17.44 -8.69
N VAL A 268 21.15 -17.91 -8.26
CA VAL A 268 20.44 -19.05 -8.84
C VAL A 268 19.68 -18.60 -10.07
N SER A 269 18.83 -17.57 -9.94
CA SER A 269 18.05 -17.02 -11.04
C SER A 269 17.74 -15.53 -10.81
N ILE A 270 17.40 -14.84 -11.90
CA ILE A 270 16.95 -13.45 -11.89
C ILE A 270 15.53 -13.39 -12.45
N THR A 271 14.57 -13.03 -11.60
CA THR A 271 13.16 -12.92 -11.97
C THR A 271 12.80 -11.46 -12.23
N TYR A 272 12.13 -11.20 -13.34
CA TYR A 272 11.84 -9.85 -13.80
C TYR A 272 10.43 -9.72 -14.41
N ASP A 273 9.87 -8.51 -14.39
CA ASP A 273 8.70 -8.15 -15.19
C ASP A 273 9.12 -7.83 -16.62
N ARG A 274 8.40 -8.37 -17.61
CA ARG A 274 8.65 -8.15 -19.02
C ARG A 274 8.68 -6.68 -19.43
N TYR A 275 7.94 -5.82 -18.77
CA TYR A 275 7.90 -4.38 -19.05
C TYR A 275 9.27 -3.76 -18.82
N ASN A 276 9.86 -3.14 -19.86
CA ASN A 276 11.14 -2.41 -19.84
C ASN A 276 12.42 -3.23 -19.64
N ALA A 277 12.34 -4.54 -19.48
CA ALA A 277 13.48 -5.37 -19.10
C ALA A 277 14.32 -5.90 -20.30
N ILE A 278 13.84 -5.82 -21.52
CA ILE A 278 14.39 -6.58 -22.68
C ILE A 278 15.89 -6.37 -22.87
N SER A 279 16.41 -5.13 -22.78
CA SER A 279 17.84 -4.86 -22.98
C SER A 279 18.69 -5.29 -21.80
N SER A 280 18.18 -5.18 -20.58
CA SER A 280 18.87 -5.58 -19.36
C SER A 280 18.92 -7.09 -19.21
N VAL A 281 17.82 -7.77 -19.55
CA VAL A 281 17.71 -9.23 -19.58
C VAL A 281 18.77 -9.84 -20.47
N GLN A 282 18.91 -9.35 -21.72
CA GLN A 282 19.91 -9.88 -22.64
C GLN A 282 21.33 -9.79 -22.08
N LYS A 283 21.68 -8.72 -21.35
CA LYS A 283 23.00 -8.59 -20.74
C LYS A 283 23.23 -9.58 -19.59
N TRP A 284 22.22 -9.86 -18.80
CA TRP A 284 22.30 -10.83 -17.71
C TRP A 284 22.34 -12.26 -18.26
N GLU A 285 21.58 -12.56 -19.32
CA GLU A 285 21.68 -13.84 -20.06
C GLU A 285 23.07 -14.04 -20.66
N ASP A 286 23.63 -13.01 -21.32
CA ASP A 286 24.98 -13.04 -21.90
C ASP A 286 26.07 -13.24 -20.82
N ALA A 287 25.79 -12.82 -19.58
CA ALA A 287 26.64 -13.06 -18.41
C ALA A 287 26.47 -14.47 -17.81
N GLY A 288 25.51 -15.26 -18.30
CA GLY A 288 25.28 -16.64 -17.91
C GLY A 288 24.26 -16.85 -16.80
N TYR A 289 23.46 -15.82 -16.45
CA TYR A 289 22.40 -15.95 -15.45
C TYR A 289 21.13 -16.55 -16.05
N GLU A 290 20.46 -17.38 -15.25
CA GLU A 290 19.13 -17.88 -15.58
C GLU A 290 18.10 -16.77 -15.40
N MET A 291 17.32 -16.45 -16.46
CA MET A 291 16.35 -15.38 -16.47
C MET A 291 14.93 -15.94 -16.47
N ILE A 292 14.11 -15.50 -15.51
CA ILE A 292 12.71 -15.94 -15.36
C ILE A 292 11.77 -14.75 -15.57
N GLU A 293 10.94 -14.80 -16.63
CA GLU A 293 9.91 -13.81 -16.87
C GLU A 293 8.70 -14.03 -15.96
N GLN A 294 8.42 -13.08 -15.06
CA GLN A 294 7.25 -13.08 -14.20
C GLN A 294 6.11 -12.29 -14.83
N LYS A 295 5.02 -12.95 -15.16
CA LYS A 295 3.81 -12.30 -15.66
C LYS A 295 3.09 -11.55 -14.54
N GLN A 296 2.78 -10.27 -14.77
CA GLN A 296 2.11 -9.37 -13.81
C GLN A 296 0.59 -9.56 -13.77
N HIS A 297 0.14 -10.80 -13.66
CA HIS A 297 -1.26 -11.14 -13.50
C HIS A 297 -1.46 -11.88 -12.17
N SER A 298 -2.56 -11.62 -11.47
CA SER A 298 -2.89 -12.18 -10.16
C SER A 298 -2.64 -13.68 -10.04
N GLN A 299 -3.01 -14.44 -11.07
CA GLN A 299 -2.82 -15.89 -11.12
C GLN A 299 -1.34 -16.31 -10.98
N TYR A 300 -0.42 -15.55 -11.58
CA TYR A 300 1.01 -15.88 -11.56
C TYR A 300 1.73 -15.31 -10.33
N LEU A 301 1.23 -14.18 -9.79
CA LEU A 301 1.77 -13.56 -8.59
C LEU A 301 1.27 -14.21 -7.30
N HIS A 302 0.19 -14.99 -7.37
CA HIS A 302 -0.50 -15.54 -6.21
C HIS A 302 0.43 -16.28 -5.25
N LEU A 303 1.20 -17.23 -5.76
CA LEU A 303 2.06 -18.07 -4.92
C LEU A 303 3.13 -17.25 -4.22
N GLY A 304 3.88 -16.43 -4.94
CA GLY A 304 4.92 -15.58 -4.35
C GLY A 304 4.36 -14.58 -3.35
N THR A 305 3.21 -13.96 -3.66
CA THR A 305 2.52 -13.03 -2.74
C THR A 305 2.04 -13.74 -1.48
N LYS A 306 1.40 -14.91 -1.63
CA LYS A 306 0.91 -15.70 -0.51
C LYS A 306 2.05 -16.17 0.39
N ASN A 307 3.10 -16.74 -0.18
CA ASN A 307 4.19 -17.33 0.57
C ASN A 307 4.99 -16.28 1.35
N LEU A 308 5.34 -15.15 0.72
CA LEU A 308 6.01 -14.07 1.45
C LEU A 308 5.18 -13.64 2.67
N ARG A 309 3.85 -13.53 2.51
CA ARG A 309 2.95 -13.18 3.61
C ARG A 309 2.94 -14.24 4.72
N GLU A 310 2.76 -15.49 4.37
CA GLU A 310 2.69 -16.60 5.33
C GLU A 310 3.99 -16.74 6.10
N ILE A 311 5.14 -16.71 5.41
CA ILE A 311 6.47 -16.74 6.02
C ILE A 311 6.69 -15.57 6.98
N ALA A 312 6.22 -14.37 6.62
CA ALA A 312 6.30 -13.21 7.51
C ALA A 312 5.40 -13.37 8.75
N LEU A 313 4.17 -13.87 8.57
CA LEU A 313 3.23 -14.12 9.68
C LEU A 313 3.73 -15.25 10.62
N GLU A 314 4.47 -16.21 10.09
CA GLU A 314 5.13 -17.29 10.86
C GLU A 314 6.46 -16.84 11.49
N GLU A 315 6.84 -15.56 11.37
CA GLU A 315 8.09 -14.98 11.90
C GLU A 315 9.36 -15.63 11.32
N ARG A 316 9.26 -16.16 10.09
CA ARG A 316 10.33 -16.88 9.38
C ARG A 316 11.05 -16.00 8.36
N ILE A 317 10.84 -14.69 8.37
CA ILE A 317 11.57 -13.71 7.56
C ILE A 317 12.60 -12.99 8.42
N LEU A 318 13.78 -12.73 7.86
CA LEU A 318 14.77 -11.81 8.39
C LEU A 318 15.08 -10.74 7.35
N TYR A 319 15.27 -9.50 7.78
CA TYR A 319 15.72 -8.42 6.91
C TYR A 319 16.58 -7.42 7.69
N GLU A 320 17.61 -6.89 7.03
CA GLU A 320 18.45 -5.84 7.60
C GLU A 320 17.67 -4.52 7.70
N ASP A 321 17.98 -3.68 8.70
CA ASP A 321 17.28 -2.41 8.94
C ASP A 321 17.25 -1.54 7.66
N ASN A 322 16.09 -1.55 7.02
CA ASN A 322 15.79 -0.79 5.82
C ASN A 322 14.43 -0.11 5.93
N LYS A 323 14.45 1.18 6.29
CA LYS A 323 13.22 1.96 6.46
C LYS A 323 12.42 2.13 5.16
N LEU A 324 13.07 2.12 3.99
CA LEU A 324 12.36 2.14 2.71
C LEU A 324 11.58 0.86 2.48
N PHE A 325 12.15 -0.29 2.83
CA PHE A 325 11.45 -1.57 2.75
C PHE A 325 10.24 -1.61 3.68
N GLU A 326 10.40 -1.14 4.94
CA GLU A 326 9.28 -1.02 5.87
C GLU A 326 8.15 -0.13 5.31
N ILE A 327 8.49 1.03 4.72
CA ILE A 327 7.52 1.93 4.09
C ILE A 327 6.81 1.24 2.92
N ASN A 328 7.54 0.52 2.06
CA ASN A 328 6.95 -0.21 0.94
C ASN A 328 5.99 -1.32 1.42
N ILE A 329 6.33 -2.05 2.48
CA ILE A 329 5.44 -3.05 3.10
C ILE A 329 4.17 -2.39 3.68
N GLN A 330 4.31 -1.23 4.35
CA GLN A 330 3.16 -0.49 4.88
C GLN A 330 2.22 0.04 3.79
N ASN A 331 2.79 0.40 2.64
CA ASN A 331 2.02 0.87 1.49
C ASN A 331 1.30 -0.26 0.76
N ALA A 332 1.81 -1.49 0.86
CA ALA A 332 1.33 -2.64 0.11
C ALA A 332 -0.04 -3.10 0.58
N ILE A 333 -1.00 -3.11 -0.35
CA ILE A 333 -2.37 -3.58 -0.13
C ILE A 333 -2.57 -4.90 -0.84
N LEU A 334 -2.96 -5.89 -0.05
CA LEU A 334 -3.37 -7.18 -0.57
C LEU A 334 -4.77 -7.09 -1.19
N ASP A 335 -4.91 -7.62 -2.38
CA ASP A 335 -6.20 -7.78 -3.06
C ASP A 335 -6.37 -9.22 -3.54
N ARG A 336 -7.59 -9.56 -3.93
CA ARG A 336 -7.92 -10.87 -4.50
C ARG A 336 -8.71 -10.70 -5.77
N ASP A 337 -8.39 -11.49 -6.77
CA ASP A 337 -9.22 -11.57 -7.97
C ASP A 337 -10.48 -12.44 -7.73
N THR A 338 -11.29 -12.59 -8.76
CA THR A 338 -12.52 -13.41 -8.71
C THR A 338 -12.26 -14.91 -8.43
N ASN A 339 -11.04 -15.39 -8.63
CA ASN A 339 -10.59 -16.75 -8.34
C ASN A 339 -9.87 -16.86 -6.99
N ILE A 340 -9.94 -15.80 -6.17
CA ILE A 340 -9.32 -15.72 -4.84
C ILE A 340 -7.77 -15.70 -4.93
N ASN A 341 -7.18 -15.43 -6.09
CA ASN A 341 -5.74 -15.26 -6.20
C ASN A 341 -5.29 -13.96 -5.52
N MET A 342 -4.35 -14.09 -4.60
CA MET A 342 -3.75 -12.96 -3.87
C MET A 342 -2.74 -12.22 -4.74
N TYR A 343 -2.75 -10.89 -4.71
CA TYR A 343 -1.77 -10.03 -5.36
C TYR A 343 -1.73 -8.67 -4.69
N ILE A 344 -0.64 -7.92 -4.87
CA ILE A 344 -0.56 -6.54 -4.38
C ILE A 344 -1.19 -5.62 -5.43
N ASN A 345 -2.17 -4.82 -5.00
CA ASN A 345 -2.84 -3.89 -5.90
C ASN A 345 -2.15 -2.52 -5.91
N LYS A 346 -1.32 -2.26 -6.94
CA LYS A 346 -0.60 -0.97 -7.12
C LYS A 346 -1.52 0.26 -7.08
N LYS A 347 -2.74 0.14 -7.61
CA LYS A 347 -3.70 1.27 -7.65
C LYS A 347 -4.35 1.58 -6.31
N LYS A 348 -4.48 0.57 -5.45
CA LYS A 348 -5.05 0.71 -4.10
C LYS A 348 -3.96 0.96 -3.05
N SER A 349 -2.70 0.75 -3.38
CA SER A 349 -1.56 0.95 -2.48
C SER A 349 -1.36 2.43 -2.15
N ASN A 350 -1.01 2.73 -0.89
CA ASN A 350 -0.90 4.10 -0.35
C ASN A 350 0.37 4.85 -0.79
N GLY A 351 1.19 4.25 -1.63
CA GLY A 351 2.46 4.80 -2.08
C GLY A 351 3.27 3.75 -2.84
N LYS A 352 4.58 3.93 -2.89
CA LYS A 352 5.49 3.03 -3.60
C LYS A 352 5.57 1.66 -2.95
N ILE A 353 5.56 0.60 -3.77
CA ILE A 353 5.64 -0.80 -3.38
C ILE A 353 6.71 -1.58 -4.15
N ASP A 354 7.53 -0.88 -4.94
CA ASP A 354 8.48 -1.47 -5.88
C ASP A 354 9.43 -2.49 -5.23
N MET A 355 9.85 -2.22 -3.97
CA MET A 355 10.67 -3.18 -3.21
C MET A 355 9.91 -4.46 -2.85
N VAL A 356 8.62 -4.36 -2.58
CA VAL A 356 7.78 -5.51 -2.27
C VAL A 356 7.58 -6.36 -3.51
N ASP A 357 7.31 -5.73 -4.66
CA ASP A 357 7.16 -6.42 -5.95
C ASP A 357 8.46 -7.16 -6.33
N ALA A 358 9.62 -6.53 -6.14
CA ALA A 358 10.90 -7.20 -6.36
C ALA A 358 11.10 -8.41 -5.44
N VAL A 359 10.72 -8.32 -4.16
CA VAL A 359 10.79 -9.46 -3.23
C VAL A 359 9.79 -10.55 -3.63
N ILE A 360 8.56 -10.21 -4.03
CA ILE A 360 7.58 -11.18 -4.53
C ILE A 360 8.11 -11.93 -5.76
N ASN A 361 8.80 -11.23 -6.68
CA ASN A 361 9.45 -11.88 -7.82
C ASN A 361 10.46 -12.94 -7.39
N CYS A 362 11.26 -12.69 -6.33
CA CYS A 362 12.14 -13.72 -5.77
C CYS A 362 11.34 -14.94 -5.27
N PHE A 363 10.25 -14.73 -4.55
CA PHE A 363 9.44 -15.81 -4.02
C PHE A 363 8.71 -16.60 -5.10
N CYS A 364 8.32 -15.97 -6.21
CA CYS A 364 7.78 -16.70 -7.37
C CYS A 364 8.80 -17.70 -7.95
N SER A 365 10.08 -17.35 -8.00
CA SER A 365 11.15 -18.23 -8.48
C SER A 365 11.46 -19.36 -7.49
N ILE A 366 11.57 -19.06 -6.20
CA ILE A 366 11.80 -20.05 -5.14
C ILE A 366 10.73 -21.15 -5.17
N GLU A 367 9.48 -20.78 -5.42
CA GLU A 367 8.38 -21.73 -5.52
C GLU A 367 8.45 -22.60 -6.77
N ALA A 368 8.84 -22.04 -7.90
CA ALA A 368 9.01 -22.79 -9.14
C ALA A 368 10.06 -23.90 -8.96
N ASP A 369 11.20 -23.55 -8.35
CA ASP A 369 12.28 -24.52 -8.08
C ASP A 369 11.86 -25.60 -7.07
N SER A 370 11.05 -25.27 -6.07
CA SER A 370 10.57 -26.23 -5.08
C SER A 370 9.61 -27.26 -5.68
N VAL A 371 8.82 -26.87 -6.67
CA VAL A 371 7.90 -27.76 -7.40
C VAL A 371 8.68 -28.69 -8.33
N GLU A 372 9.75 -28.24 -8.98
CA GLU A 372 10.59 -29.06 -9.84
C GLU A 372 11.35 -30.13 -9.05
N THR A 373 11.84 -29.78 -7.86
CA THR A 373 12.56 -30.71 -6.97
C THR A 373 11.66 -31.75 -6.29
N THR A 374 10.35 -31.48 -6.19
CA THR A 374 9.34 -32.40 -5.61
C THR A 374 8.53 -33.14 -6.67
N SER A 375 9.04 -33.29 -7.88
CA SER A 375 8.40 -34.10 -8.92
C SER A 375 8.25 -35.55 -8.45
N VAL A 376 6.99 -35.95 -8.21
CA VAL A 376 6.52 -37.23 -7.63
C VAL A 376 6.94 -38.47 -8.48
N TYR A 377 7.70 -38.29 -9.52
CA TYR A 377 8.17 -39.38 -10.39
C TYR A 377 9.52 -39.99 -9.98
N GLU A 378 10.26 -39.37 -9.07
CA GLU A 378 11.53 -39.95 -8.57
C GLU A 378 11.36 -40.92 -7.39
N GLU A 379 10.21 -41.02 -6.75
CA GLU A 379 9.93 -41.97 -5.66
C GLU A 379 9.31 -43.31 -6.10
N ARG A 380 9.31 -43.66 -7.38
CA ARG A 380 8.92 -45.00 -7.85
C ARG A 380 10.13 -45.82 -8.30
N GLU A 381 11.08 -46.03 -7.44
CA GLU A 381 11.91 -47.19 -7.50
C GLU A 381 11.16 -48.40 -6.94
N GLY A 382 10.83 -49.32 -7.85
CA GLY A 382 10.78 -50.72 -7.51
C GLY A 382 9.50 -51.26 -6.87
N PHE A 383 8.45 -51.45 -7.66
CA PHE A 383 7.59 -52.65 -7.48
C PHE A 383 7.55 -53.42 -8.79
N ILE A 384 8.44 -54.41 -8.88
CA ILE A 384 8.34 -55.52 -9.87
C ILE A 384 7.35 -56.53 -9.27
N PHE A 385 6.20 -56.67 -9.89
CA PHE A 385 5.32 -57.80 -9.64
C PHE A 385 5.78 -58.97 -10.53
N PHE A 386 6.08 -60.12 -9.89
CA PHE A 386 6.13 -61.42 -10.51
C PHE A 386 4.72 -61.99 -10.64
#